data_a6cbde32b8f544380cbaf5a5c12259a9
#
_entry.id   a6cbde32b8f544380cbaf5a5c12259a9
#
_cell.length_a   1.000
_cell.length_b   1.000
_cell.length_c   1.000
_cell.angle_alpha   90.00
_cell.angle_beta   90.00
_cell.angle_gamma   90.00
#
_symmetry.space_group_name_H-M   'P 1'
#
loop_
_entity.id
_entity.type
_entity.pdbx_description
1 polymer ?
#
loop_
_entity_poly.entity_id
_entity_poly.type
_entity_poly.pdbx_seq_one_letter_code
_entity_poly.pdbx_strand_id
1 'polypeptide(L)'
;MKKILIIAFAALAFAACTNKTEQQPSNEESKMQTDEVSQKEQLQEGLNDSTHKELKVLLINGSPRKEGNTYLALMEAAKQLEKNGIATELLQIGPQPMHGCTACNHCKNTGRCVFDDDLCNRAIDLMSECDAIIVGSPTYYGQPNGTLLSLMQRMCYAAPQVMQNKPAAAVAVCRRGGASAVYQTLLMPFQMLNMPIVTSQYWNIVYGRDEGEAALDAEGLQTMRTMADNMAWMLKRIHNGDPDYPQREAERKVTNFIK
;
A
#
# COMPACT_ATOMS: atom_id res chain seq x y z
N MET A 1 -33.09 -12.05 41.84
CA MET A 1 -32.39 -11.90 43.12
C MET A 1 -31.16 -12.80 43.06
N LYS A 2 -29.99 -12.29 42.75
CA LYS A 2 -28.69 -12.96 42.94
C LYS A 2 -27.71 -11.94 43.47
N LYS A 3 -27.19 -12.27 44.67
CA LYS A 3 -26.36 -11.42 45.51
C LYS A 3 -24.95 -11.30 44.92
N ILE A 4 -24.44 -10.08 44.86
CA ILE A 4 -23.05 -9.75 44.54
C ILE A 4 -22.26 -9.89 45.83
N LEU A 5 -21.20 -10.72 45.83
CA LEU A 5 -20.25 -10.92 46.90
C LEU A 5 -19.02 -10.02 46.65
N ILE A 6 -18.85 -8.99 47.50
CA ILE A 6 -17.67 -8.13 47.47
C ILE A 6 -16.69 -8.73 48.50
N ILE A 7 -15.50 -9.11 48.02
CA ILE A 7 -14.40 -9.53 48.87
C ILE A 7 -13.42 -8.35 48.99
N ALA A 8 -13.36 -7.78 50.19
CA ALA A 8 -12.38 -6.78 50.59
C ALA A 8 -11.10 -7.48 51.09
N PHE A 9 -9.95 -7.19 50.47
CA PHE A 9 -8.65 -7.60 51.02
C PHE A 9 -8.06 -6.43 51.82
N ALA A 10 -7.90 -6.66 53.10
CA ALA A 10 -7.20 -5.75 53.99
C ALA A 10 -5.68 -5.97 53.88
N ALA A 11 -4.94 -4.92 53.58
CA ALA A 11 -3.48 -4.93 53.61
C ALA A 11 -3.01 -4.59 55.01
N LEU A 12 -2.31 -5.53 55.67
CA LEU A 12 -1.55 -5.28 56.90
C LEU A 12 -0.18 -4.70 56.52
N ALA A 13 0.08 -3.48 56.95
CA ALA A 13 1.39 -2.88 56.89
C ALA A 13 2.25 -3.36 58.08
N PHE A 14 3.38 -4.01 57.79
CA PHE A 14 4.44 -4.23 58.77
C PHE A 14 5.55 -3.18 58.50
N ALA A 15 5.70 -2.28 59.46
CA ALA A 15 6.83 -1.37 59.51
C ALA A 15 8.02 -2.11 60.18
N ALA A 16 9.08 -2.33 59.42
CA ALA A 16 10.38 -2.72 59.93
C ALA A 16 11.37 -1.61 59.62
N CYS A 17 11.77 -0.86 60.66
CA CYS A 17 12.90 0.05 60.61
C CYS A 17 14.20 -0.75 60.49
N THR A 18 14.90 -0.59 59.35
CA THR A 18 16.32 -0.90 59.26
C THR A 18 17.04 0.31 58.72
N ASN A 19 17.89 0.92 59.54
CA ASN A 19 18.86 1.93 59.15
C ASN A 19 19.78 1.34 58.06
N LYS A 20 19.68 1.85 56.85
CA LYS A 20 20.71 1.69 55.81
C LYS A 20 21.43 3.01 55.63
N THR A 21 22.70 2.97 55.99
CA THR A 21 23.69 4.02 55.66
C THR A 21 23.75 4.20 54.15
N GLU A 22 23.40 5.36 53.64
CA GLU A 22 23.61 5.72 52.25
C GLU A 22 25.12 5.82 51.96
N GLN A 23 25.66 4.84 51.26
CA GLN A 23 26.96 4.98 50.63
C GLN A 23 26.75 5.74 49.32
N GLN A 24 27.39 6.88 49.18
CA GLN A 24 27.48 7.60 47.91
C GLN A 24 28.19 6.71 46.85
N PRO A 25 27.69 6.62 45.62
CA PRO A 25 28.36 5.84 44.59
C PRO A 25 29.73 6.43 44.28
N SER A 26 30.72 5.54 44.11
CA SER A 26 32.09 5.91 43.76
C SER A 26 32.14 6.61 42.41
N ASN A 27 33.09 7.53 42.23
CA ASN A 27 33.29 8.30 40.98
C ASN A 27 33.50 7.42 39.70
N GLU A 28 33.81 6.14 39.88
CA GLU A 28 33.98 5.19 38.74
C GLU A 28 32.64 4.62 38.26
N GLU A 29 31.65 4.38 39.13
CA GLU A 29 30.31 3.94 38.71
C GLU A 29 29.54 5.06 37.99
N SER A 30 29.72 6.30 38.39
CA SER A 30 29.12 7.46 37.72
C SER A 30 29.71 7.69 36.33
N LYS A 31 31.00 7.43 36.11
CA LYS A 31 31.63 7.48 34.77
C LYS A 31 31.18 6.35 33.84
N MET A 32 31.07 5.12 34.35
CA MET A 32 30.58 4.00 33.55
C MET A 32 29.13 4.19 33.08
N GLN A 33 28.24 4.74 33.91
CA GLN A 33 26.86 5.04 33.51
C GLN A 33 26.77 6.17 32.46
N THR A 34 27.62 7.20 32.56
CA THR A 34 27.65 8.27 31.53
C THR A 34 28.19 7.78 30.20
N ASP A 35 29.17 6.89 30.20
CA ASP A 35 29.74 6.33 28.97
C ASP A 35 28.75 5.35 28.27
N GLU A 36 27.98 4.54 29.03
CA GLU A 36 26.94 3.68 28.48
C GLU A 36 25.75 4.47 27.89
N VAL A 37 25.35 5.57 28.51
CA VAL A 37 24.29 6.45 27.99
C VAL A 37 24.76 7.15 26.70
N SER A 38 25.99 7.66 26.69
CA SER A 38 26.58 8.31 25.51
C SER A 38 26.78 7.33 24.35
N GLN A 39 27.16 6.08 24.61
CA GLN A 39 27.27 5.05 23.57
C GLN A 39 25.87 4.61 23.04
N LYS A 40 24.86 4.57 23.88
CA LYS A 40 23.47 4.29 23.43
C LYS A 40 22.92 5.44 22.58
N GLU A 41 23.19 6.69 22.95
CA GLU A 41 22.78 7.86 22.17
C GLU A 41 23.51 7.90 20.82
N GLN A 42 24.83 7.64 20.76
CA GLN A 42 25.59 7.54 19.52
C GLN A 42 25.17 6.37 18.64
N LEU A 43 24.78 5.22 19.21
CA LEU A 43 24.20 4.11 18.48
C LEU A 43 22.79 4.43 17.94
N GLN A 44 22.03 5.23 18.67
CA GLN A 44 20.70 5.69 18.26
C GLN A 44 20.78 6.77 17.15
N GLU A 45 21.75 7.66 17.21
CA GLU A 45 22.05 8.63 16.15
C GLU A 45 22.61 7.96 14.89
N GLY A 46 23.46 6.95 15.01
CA GLY A 46 23.97 6.16 13.88
C GLY A 46 22.91 5.29 13.19
N LEU A 47 21.85 4.91 13.89
CA LEU A 47 20.69 4.22 13.32
C LEU A 47 19.71 5.17 12.60
N ASN A 48 19.77 6.47 12.87
CA ASN A 48 18.94 7.49 12.22
C ASN A 48 19.53 8.03 10.91
N ASP A 49 20.77 7.71 10.58
CA ASP A 49 21.44 8.15 9.33
C ASP A 49 21.37 7.08 8.21
N SER A 50 20.49 6.11 8.32
CA SER A 50 20.09 5.36 7.13
C SER A 50 19.21 6.29 6.29
N THR A 51 19.67 6.68 5.13
CA THR A 51 18.92 7.40 4.09
C THR A 51 17.57 6.72 3.90
N HIS A 52 16.54 7.17 4.64
CA HIS A 52 15.17 6.67 4.48
C HIS A 52 14.74 7.02 3.06
N LYS A 53 14.79 6.05 2.16
CA LYS A 53 14.20 6.19 0.83
C LYS A 53 12.76 6.65 1.02
N GLU A 54 12.39 7.78 0.44
CA GLU A 54 11.02 8.26 0.44
C GLU A 54 10.12 7.22 -0.23
N LEU A 55 9.17 6.67 0.54
CA LEU A 55 8.21 5.68 0.04
C LEU A 55 7.19 6.35 -0.86
N LYS A 56 6.93 5.76 -2.02
CA LYS A 56 6.06 6.35 -3.04
C LYS A 56 5.03 5.34 -3.56
N VAL A 57 3.80 5.80 -3.77
CA VAL A 57 2.69 5.01 -4.33
C VAL A 57 2.28 5.57 -5.69
N LEU A 58 2.24 4.71 -6.71
CA LEU A 58 1.69 5.04 -8.01
C LEU A 58 0.15 4.94 -7.97
N LEU A 59 -0.53 6.03 -8.29
CA LEU A 59 -1.98 6.07 -8.48
C LEU A 59 -2.29 6.09 -9.98
N ILE A 60 -3.09 5.14 -10.48
CA ILE A 60 -3.53 5.14 -11.87
C ILE A 60 -5.02 5.48 -11.93
N ASN A 61 -5.35 6.65 -12.48
CA ASN A 61 -6.72 7.02 -12.76
C ASN A 61 -7.17 6.49 -14.13
N GLY A 62 -7.93 5.39 -14.10
CA GLY A 62 -8.49 4.74 -15.28
C GLY A 62 -9.71 5.41 -15.88
N SER A 63 -10.12 6.57 -15.36
CA SER A 63 -11.22 7.34 -15.95
C SER A 63 -10.75 8.19 -17.14
N PRO A 64 -11.53 8.29 -18.23
CA PRO A 64 -11.25 9.26 -19.29
C PRO A 64 -11.46 10.69 -18.81
N ARG A 65 -12.24 10.92 -17.74
CA ARG A 65 -12.46 12.23 -17.13
C ARG A 65 -11.34 12.54 -16.16
N LYS A 66 -10.67 13.69 -16.34
CA LYS A 66 -9.51 14.08 -15.54
C LYS A 66 -9.85 14.25 -14.05
N GLU A 67 -10.93 14.95 -13.74
CA GLU A 67 -11.36 15.32 -12.38
C GLU A 67 -12.70 14.67 -12.00
N GLY A 68 -13.04 13.53 -12.59
CA GLY A 68 -14.27 12.80 -12.29
C GLY A 68 -14.23 12.06 -10.95
N ASN A 69 -15.29 11.30 -10.67
CA ASN A 69 -15.48 10.60 -9.39
C ASN A 69 -14.34 9.61 -9.07
N THR A 70 -13.73 8.97 -10.07
CA THR A 70 -12.56 8.09 -9.85
C THR A 70 -11.35 8.89 -9.37
N TYR A 71 -11.13 10.07 -9.94
CA TYR A 71 -10.08 10.99 -9.48
C TYR A 71 -10.30 11.39 -8.02
N LEU A 72 -11.53 11.80 -7.65
CA LEU A 72 -11.85 12.18 -6.27
C LEU A 72 -11.57 11.05 -5.28
N ALA A 73 -11.95 9.82 -5.61
CA ALA A 73 -11.69 8.65 -4.78
C ALA A 73 -10.17 8.42 -4.60
N LEU A 74 -9.40 8.49 -5.68
CA LEU A 74 -7.94 8.33 -5.62
C LEU A 74 -7.26 9.47 -4.87
N MET A 75 -7.72 10.70 -5.05
CA MET A 75 -7.15 11.85 -4.33
C MET A 75 -7.46 11.84 -2.84
N GLU A 76 -8.58 11.26 -2.41
CA GLU A 76 -8.84 11.03 -0.98
C GLU A 76 -7.81 10.03 -0.39
N ALA A 77 -7.50 8.95 -1.12
CA ALA A 77 -6.46 8.03 -0.72
C ALA A 77 -5.07 8.70 -0.73
N ALA A 78 -4.75 9.51 -1.76
CA ALA A 78 -3.50 10.25 -1.85
C ALA A 78 -3.27 11.17 -0.64
N LYS A 79 -4.27 11.99 -0.30
CA LYS A 79 -4.21 12.87 0.87
C LYS A 79 -3.95 12.10 2.17
N GLN A 80 -4.52 10.92 2.30
CA GLN A 80 -4.32 10.09 3.49
C GLN A 80 -2.94 9.43 3.50
N LEU A 81 -2.41 9.02 2.34
CA LEU A 81 -1.02 8.55 2.20
C LEU A 81 -0.03 9.64 2.57
N GLU A 82 -0.22 10.86 2.06
CA GLU A 82 0.63 12.02 2.37
C GLU A 82 0.64 12.34 3.86
N LYS A 83 -0.53 12.29 4.55
CA LYS A 83 -0.60 12.42 6.02
C LYS A 83 0.21 11.35 6.75
N ASN A 84 0.37 10.19 6.15
CA ASN A 84 1.19 9.09 6.67
C ASN A 84 2.67 9.19 6.26
N GLY A 85 3.07 10.27 5.57
CA GLY A 85 4.45 10.46 5.10
C GLY A 85 4.82 9.60 3.91
N ILE A 86 3.84 9.21 3.08
CA ILE A 86 4.04 8.44 1.85
C ILE A 86 3.77 9.36 0.65
N ALA A 87 4.75 9.52 -0.23
CA ALA A 87 4.58 10.30 -1.46
C ALA A 87 3.65 9.60 -2.46
N THR A 88 3.04 10.37 -3.33
CA THR A 88 2.15 9.83 -4.37
C THR A 88 2.50 10.38 -5.75
N GLU A 89 2.33 9.54 -6.76
CA GLU A 89 2.47 9.90 -8.17
C GLU A 89 1.20 9.51 -8.91
N LEU A 90 0.56 10.47 -9.61
CA LEU A 90 -0.69 10.22 -10.33
C LEU A 90 -0.45 10.07 -11.83
N LEU A 91 -0.80 8.92 -12.38
CA LEU A 91 -0.91 8.70 -13.82
C LEU A 91 -2.38 8.78 -14.26
N GLN A 92 -2.72 9.78 -15.04
CA GLN A 92 -4.02 9.94 -15.67
C GLN A 92 -4.03 9.27 -17.03
N ILE A 93 -4.89 8.26 -17.26
CA ILE A 93 -5.01 7.62 -18.57
C ILE A 93 -5.65 8.58 -19.59
N GLY A 94 -6.72 9.27 -19.19
CA GLY A 94 -7.43 10.19 -20.08
C GLY A 94 -8.21 9.50 -21.19
N PRO A 95 -8.63 10.27 -22.22
CA PRO A 95 -9.41 9.77 -23.35
C PRO A 95 -8.54 9.21 -24.49
N GLN A 96 -7.23 9.18 -24.35
CA GLN A 96 -6.33 8.73 -25.40
C GLN A 96 -6.47 7.23 -25.67
N PRO A 97 -6.28 6.79 -26.92
CA PRO A 97 -6.32 5.38 -27.26
C PRO A 97 -5.20 4.61 -26.55
N MET A 98 -5.48 3.36 -26.26
CA MET A 98 -4.54 2.43 -25.64
C MET A 98 -4.56 1.12 -26.43
N HIS A 99 -3.41 0.67 -26.90
CA HIS A 99 -3.30 -0.60 -27.60
C HIS A 99 -3.58 -1.78 -26.67
N GLY A 100 -4.28 -2.79 -27.18
CA GLY A 100 -4.33 -4.11 -26.54
C GLY A 100 -3.01 -4.87 -26.73
N CYS A 101 -2.77 -5.89 -25.90
CA CYS A 101 -1.63 -6.76 -26.09
C CYS A 101 -1.79 -7.63 -27.35
N THR A 102 -0.83 -7.57 -28.27
CA THR A 102 -0.83 -8.36 -29.51
C THR A 102 -0.03 -9.65 -29.41
N ALA A 103 0.44 -10.01 -28.21
CA ALA A 103 1.24 -11.20 -27.94
C ALA A 103 2.53 -11.30 -28.81
N CYS A 104 3.10 -10.17 -29.24
CA CYS A 104 4.30 -10.11 -30.10
C CYS A 104 5.58 -10.59 -29.40
N ASN A 105 5.56 -10.77 -28.09
CA ASN A 105 6.70 -11.20 -27.26
C ASN A 105 7.93 -10.26 -27.25
N HIS A 106 7.87 -9.08 -27.84
CA HIS A 106 8.96 -8.10 -27.81
C HIS A 106 9.45 -7.81 -26.40
N CYS A 107 8.54 -7.69 -25.46
CA CYS A 107 8.82 -7.35 -24.07
C CYS A 107 9.60 -8.45 -23.30
N LYS A 108 9.60 -9.70 -23.74
CA LYS A 108 10.36 -10.77 -23.10
C LYS A 108 11.87 -10.48 -23.03
N ASN A 109 12.38 -9.77 -24.02
CA ASN A 109 13.80 -9.44 -24.13
C ASN A 109 14.12 -8.02 -23.65
N THR A 110 13.12 -7.13 -23.61
CA THR A 110 13.34 -5.69 -23.37
C THR A 110 12.76 -5.20 -22.05
N GLY A 111 11.79 -5.93 -21.46
CA GLY A 111 11.01 -5.46 -20.31
C GLY A 111 10.06 -4.29 -20.66
N ARG A 112 9.86 -3.99 -21.94
CA ARG A 112 9.05 -2.86 -22.43
C ARG A 112 8.09 -3.30 -23.53
N CYS A 113 6.95 -2.63 -23.63
CA CYS A 113 6.03 -2.88 -24.74
C CYS A 113 6.59 -2.36 -26.06
N VAL A 114 6.26 -3.03 -27.16
CA VAL A 114 6.62 -2.58 -28.51
C VAL A 114 5.93 -1.29 -28.93
N PHE A 115 4.71 -1.05 -28.41
CA PHE A 115 3.99 0.20 -28.63
C PHE A 115 4.53 1.27 -27.70
N ASP A 116 5.04 2.35 -28.28
CA ASP A 116 5.65 3.46 -27.55
C ASP A 116 4.87 4.80 -27.76
N ASP A 117 3.74 4.71 -28.44
CA ASP A 117 2.84 5.82 -28.75
C ASP A 117 1.67 5.96 -27.74
N ASP A 118 1.69 5.17 -26.65
CA ASP A 118 0.72 5.25 -25.56
C ASP A 118 1.40 5.22 -24.15
N LEU A 119 0.60 5.20 -23.10
CA LEU A 119 1.11 5.35 -21.73
C LEU A 119 1.75 4.09 -21.12
N CYS A 120 1.80 2.95 -21.82
CA CYS A 120 2.23 1.69 -21.19
C CYS A 120 3.68 1.75 -20.70
N ASN A 121 4.61 2.17 -21.53
CA ASN A 121 6.02 2.24 -21.16
C ASN A 121 6.26 3.30 -20.09
N ARG A 122 5.56 4.44 -20.14
CA ARG A 122 5.61 5.46 -19.09
C ARG A 122 5.09 4.91 -17.75
N ALA A 123 4.01 4.15 -17.76
CA ALA A 123 3.48 3.53 -16.54
C ALA A 123 4.46 2.51 -15.92
N ILE A 124 5.20 1.76 -16.76
CA ILE A 124 6.27 0.86 -16.33
C ILE A 124 7.40 1.66 -15.66
N ASP A 125 7.82 2.77 -16.26
CA ASP A 125 8.88 3.62 -15.71
C ASP A 125 8.48 4.18 -14.34
N LEU A 126 7.29 4.75 -14.24
CA LEU A 126 6.75 5.25 -12.96
C LEU A 126 6.65 4.14 -11.90
N MET A 127 6.19 2.95 -12.29
CA MET A 127 6.09 1.82 -11.36
C MET A 127 7.47 1.35 -10.87
N SER A 128 8.51 1.50 -11.66
CA SER A 128 9.88 1.16 -11.24
C SER A 128 10.38 2.06 -10.09
N GLU A 129 9.90 3.30 -10.03
CA GLU A 129 10.24 4.29 -9.01
C GLU A 129 9.33 4.25 -7.78
N CYS A 130 8.21 3.51 -7.86
CA CYS A 130 7.21 3.43 -6.79
C CYS A 130 7.29 2.12 -6.02
N ASP A 131 6.88 2.14 -4.76
CA ASP A 131 6.91 1.00 -3.83
C ASP A 131 5.58 0.26 -3.74
N ALA A 132 4.49 0.87 -4.22
CA ALA A 132 3.15 0.28 -4.30
C ALA A 132 2.33 0.91 -5.43
N ILE A 133 1.15 0.32 -5.68
CA ILE A 133 0.23 0.80 -6.72
C ILE A 133 -1.22 0.80 -6.24
N ILE A 134 -1.97 1.83 -6.59
CA ILE A 134 -3.43 1.89 -6.45
C ILE A 134 -4.03 2.19 -7.84
N VAL A 135 -4.93 1.34 -8.30
CA VAL A 135 -5.59 1.51 -9.59
C VAL A 135 -7.06 1.77 -9.40
N GLY A 136 -7.55 2.91 -9.93
CA GLY A 136 -8.96 3.28 -9.88
C GLY A 136 -9.64 3.19 -11.24
N SER A 137 -10.86 2.65 -11.29
CA SER A 137 -11.65 2.56 -12.52
C SER A 137 -13.10 2.98 -12.32
N PRO A 138 -13.70 3.73 -13.27
CA PRO A 138 -15.14 3.79 -13.38
C PRO A 138 -15.69 2.43 -13.80
N THR A 139 -16.97 2.20 -13.52
CA THR A 139 -17.71 1.00 -13.91
C THR A 139 -18.48 1.24 -15.21
N TYR A 140 -18.11 0.54 -16.26
CA TYR A 140 -18.79 0.55 -17.55
C TYR A 140 -19.38 -0.82 -17.85
N TYR A 141 -20.71 -0.94 -17.81
CA TYR A 141 -21.43 -2.22 -18.03
C TYR A 141 -20.88 -3.38 -17.19
N GLY A 142 -20.55 -3.08 -15.90
CA GLY A 142 -20.04 -4.08 -14.96
C GLY A 142 -18.57 -4.46 -15.18
N GLN A 143 -17.82 -3.70 -16.02
CA GLN A 143 -16.40 -3.91 -16.29
C GLN A 143 -15.58 -2.65 -16.00
N PRO A 144 -14.28 -2.79 -15.73
CA PRO A 144 -13.37 -1.65 -15.73
C PRO A 144 -13.31 -0.98 -17.10
N ASN A 145 -12.81 0.26 -17.13
CA ASN A 145 -12.52 0.92 -18.39
C ASN A 145 -11.56 0.07 -19.25
N GLY A 146 -11.91 -0.19 -20.51
CA GLY A 146 -11.13 -1.03 -21.42
C GLY A 146 -9.70 -0.51 -21.68
N THR A 147 -9.49 0.80 -21.72
CA THR A 147 -8.15 1.39 -21.86
C THR A 147 -7.29 1.09 -20.63
N LEU A 148 -7.85 1.14 -19.42
CA LEU A 148 -7.16 0.75 -18.21
C LEU A 148 -6.79 -0.74 -18.23
N LEU A 149 -7.71 -1.62 -18.62
CA LEU A 149 -7.42 -3.05 -18.71
C LEU A 149 -6.30 -3.34 -19.71
N SER A 150 -6.30 -2.68 -20.85
CA SER A 150 -5.23 -2.79 -21.86
C SER A 150 -3.88 -2.36 -21.29
N LEU A 151 -3.85 -1.25 -20.55
CA LEU A 151 -2.65 -0.79 -19.85
C LEU A 151 -2.16 -1.83 -18.83
N MET A 152 -3.03 -2.26 -17.92
CA MET A 152 -2.67 -3.20 -16.85
C MET A 152 -2.16 -4.53 -17.40
N GLN A 153 -2.84 -5.11 -18.40
CA GLN A 153 -2.40 -6.36 -19.03
C GLN A 153 -1.00 -6.22 -19.62
N ARG A 154 -0.72 -5.13 -20.30
CA ARG A 154 0.57 -4.89 -20.94
C ARG A 154 1.67 -4.60 -19.92
N MET A 155 1.41 -3.78 -18.90
CA MET A 155 2.36 -3.56 -17.78
C MET A 155 2.74 -4.87 -17.11
N CYS A 156 1.73 -5.66 -16.70
CA CYS A 156 1.94 -6.93 -16.00
C CYS A 156 2.68 -7.95 -16.88
N TYR A 157 2.46 -7.96 -18.18
CA TYR A 157 3.11 -8.89 -19.09
C TYR A 157 4.51 -8.45 -19.50
N ALA A 158 4.73 -7.14 -19.69
CA ALA A 158 6.00 -6.60 -20.15
C ALA A 158 7.04 -6.51 -19.04
N ALA A 159 6.63 -6.10 -17.84
CA ALA A 159 7.54 -5.79 -16.75
C ALA A 159 7.05 -6.33 -15.40
N PRO A 160 6.80 -7.65 -15.27
CA PRO A 160 6.34 -8.23 -14.02
C PRO A 160 7.31 -7.97 -12.86
N GLN A 161 8.60 -7.88 -13.12
CA GLN A 161 9.67 -7.67 -12.12
C GLN A 161 9.56 -6.32 -11.39
N VAL A 162 9.00 -5.28 -12.02
CA VAL A 162 8.82 -3.98 -11.35
C VAL A 162 7.57 -3.93 -10.49
N MET A 163 6.69 -4.91 -10.62
CA MET A 163 5.42 -5.01 -9.91
C MET A 163 5.42 -6.05 -8.79
N GLN A 164 6.06 -7.19 -9.04
CA GLN A 164 6.05 -8.34 -8.12
C GLN A 164 6.42 -7.95 -6.69
N ASN A 165 5.66 -8.49 -5.73
CA ASN A 165 5.83 -8.32 -4.29
C ASN A 165 5.54 -6.91 -3.76
N LYS A 166 5.26 -5.92 -4.61
CA LYS A 166 4.83 -4.59 -4.16
C LYS A 166 3.36 -4.62 -3.76
N PRO A 167 2.96 -3.94 -2.67
CA PRO A 167 1.56 -3.81 -2.28
C PRO A 167 0.71 -3.19 -3.39
N ALA A 168 -0.51 -3.69 -3.55
CA ALA A 168 -1.43 -3.22 -4.57
C ALA A 168 -2.85 -3.08 -4.05
N ALA A 169 -3.58 -2.09 -4.53
CA ALA A 169 -4.99 -1.93 -4.28
C ALA A 169 -5.76 -1.57 -5.55
N ALA A 170 -7.02 -1.95 -5.59
CA ALA A 170 -7.97 -1.55 -6.62
C ALA A 170 -9.07 -0.69 -6.01
N VAL A 171 -9.60 0.25 -6.80
CA VAL A 171 -10.73 1.10 -6.46
C VAL A 171 -11.74 1.05 -7.60
N ALA A 172 -12.99 0.70 -7.29
CA ALA A 172 -14.08 0.72 -8.26
C ALA A 172 -15.04 1.87 -7.97
N VAL A 173 -15.37 2.65 -8.97
CA VAL A 173 -16.32 3.75 -8.86
C VAL A 173 -17.53 3.49 -9.74
N CYS A 174 -18.73 3.56 -9.17
CA CYS A 174 -19.95 3.31 -9.93
C CYS A 174 -21.12 4.19 -9.46
N ARG A 175 -22.11 4.29 -10.33
CA ARG A 175 -23.39 4.91 -9.94
C ARG A 175 -24.14 4.06 -8.91
N ARG A 176 -24.22 2.71 -9.14
CA ARG A 176 -25.13 1.85 -8.37
C ARG A 176 -24.67 0.38 -8.33
N GLY A 177 -24.50 -0.28 -9.46
CA GLY A 177 -24.21 -1.70 -9.57
C GLY A 177 -23.00 -2.00 -10.43
N GLY A 178 -22.45 -3.22 -10.33
CA GLY A 178 -21.31 -3.69 -11.10
C GLY A 178 -19.93 -3.39 -10.52
N ALA A 179 -19.84 -2.61 -9.43
CA ALA A 179 -18.54 -2.26 -8.84
C ALA A 179 -17.77 -3.46 -8.31
N SER A 180 -18.44 -4.45 -7.72
CA SER A 180 -17.77 -5.67 -7.23
C SER A 180 -17.13 -6.47 -8.37
N ALA A 181 -17.75 -6.55 -9.54
CA ALA A 181 -17.13 -7.19 -10.70
C ALA A 181 -15.90 -6.41 -11.20
N VAL A 182 -16.00 -5.07 -11.25
CA VAL A 182 -14.86 -4.19 -11.58
C VAL A 182 -13.71 -4.39 -10.58
N TYR A 183 -14.01 -4.35 -9.28
CA TYR A 183 -13.05 -4.54 -8.21
C TYR A 183 -12.29 -5.86 -8.36
N GLN A 184 -13.02 -6.98 -8.53
CA GLN A 184 -12.43 -8.30 -8.72
C GLN A 184 -11.57 -8.38 -9.97
N THR A 185 -12.04 -7.82 -11.09
CA THR A 185 -11.29 -7.81 -12.36
C THR A 185 -9.96 -7.09 -12.22
N LEU A 186 -9.93 -5.96 -11.51
CA LEU A 186 -8.70 -5.18 -11.27
C LEU A 186 -7.71 -5.89 -10.34
N LEU A 187 -8.18 -6.72 -9.41
CA LEU A 187 -7.32 -7.46 -8.48
C LEU A 187 -6.61 -8.66 -9.13
N MET A 188 -7.22 -9.29 -10.14
CA MET A 188 -6.68 -10.52 -10.73
C MET A 188 -5.23 -10.40 -11.23
N PRO A 189 -4.82 -9.35 -11.97
CA PRO A 189 -3.44 -9.19 -12.39
C PRO A 189 -2.46 -9.09 -11.21
N PHE A 190 -2.84 -8.40 -10.15
CA PHE A 190 -2.02 -8.24 -8.95
C PHE A 190 -1.82 -9.56 -8.22
N GLN A 191 -2.88 -10.34 -8.07
CA GLN A 191 -2.82 -11.68 -7.45
C GLN A 191 -1.90 -12.61 -8.23
N MET A 192 -1.96 -12.59 -9.58
CA MET A 192 -1.07 -13.38 -10.43
C MET A 192 0.41 -13.01 -10.26
N LEU A 193 0.70 -11.75 -9.97
CA LEU A 193 2.06 -11.23 -9.76
C LEU A 193 2.55 -11.35 -8.31
N ASN A 194 1.82 -12.06 -7.45
CA ASN A 194 2.18 -12.19 -6.03
C ASN A 194 2.29 -10.85 -5.30
N MET A 195 1.43 -9.91 -5.66
CA MET A 195 1.38 -8.61 -5.01
C MET A 195 0.46 -8.71 -3.79
N PRO A 196 0.89 -8.27 -2.59
CA PRO A 196 -0.01 -8.19 -1.43
C PRO A 196 -1.17 -7.25 -1.72
N ILE A 197 -2.40 -7.74 -1.56
CA ILE A 197 -3.60 -6.94 -1.79
C ILE A 197 -3.94 -6.16 -0.53
N VAL A 198 -3.97 -4.83 -0.65
CA VAL A 198 -4.36 -3.94 0.43
C VAL A 198 -5.86 -3.70 0.39
N THR A 199 -6.51 -4.04 1.49
CA THR A 199 -7.95 -3.88 1.72
C THR A 199 -8.24 -2.74 2.69
N SER A 200 -9.51 -2.46 2.90
CA SER A 200 -10.00 -1.53 3.92
C SER A 200 -10.97 -2.25 4.88
N GLN A 201 -11.83 -1.51 5.57
CA GLN A 201 -12.92 -2.08 6.37
C GLN A 201 -14.04 -2.69 5.52
N TYR A 202 -14.10 -2.38 4.21
CA TYR A 202 -15.05 -2.91 3.25
C TYR A 202 -14.38 -3.06 1.87
N TRP A 203 -15.10 -3.43 0.81
CA TRP A 203 -14.57 -3.38 -0.56
C TRP A 203 -14.26 -1.94 -0.95
N ASN A 204 -13.17 -1.71 -1.65
CA ASN A 204 -12.75 -0.37 -2.07
C ASN A 204 -13.64 0.14 -3.21
N ILE A 205 -14.86 0.52 -2.85
CA ILE A 205 -15.91 1.00 -3.77
C ILE A 205 -16.32 2.40 -3.33
N VAL A 206 -16.50 3.29 -4.31
CA VAL A 206 -17.04 4.64 -4.12
C VAL A 206 -18.21 4.84 -5.08
N TYR A 207 -19.26 5.45 -4.59
CA TYR A 207 -20.46 5.72 -5.38
C TYR A 207 -20.48 7.17 -5.89
N GLY A 208 -20.90 7.34 -7.14
CA GLY A 208 -21.10 8.65 -7.77
C GLY A 208 -21.38 8.46 -9.25
N ARG A 209 -22.35 9.22 -9.78
CA ARG A 209 -22.73 9.26 -11.20
C ARG A 209 -22.24 10.54 -11.84
N ASP A 210 -22.80 11.64 -11.37
CA ASP A 210 -22.49 12.96 -11.91
C ASP A 210 -21.18 13.49 -11.31
N GLU A 211 -20.60 14.46 -11.94
CA GLU A 211 -19.31 15.00 -11.52
C GLU A 211 -19.38 15.55 -10.08
N GLY A 212 -18.42 15.14 -9.26
CA GLY A 212 -18.35 15.56 -7.86
C GLY A 212 -19.18 14.72 -6.86
N GLU A 213 -20.10 13.88 -7.31
CA GLU A 213 -20.97 13.11 -6.39
C GLU A 213 -20.20 12.16 -5.47
N ALA A 214 -19.04 11.65 -5.88
CA ALA A 214 -18.19 10.83 -5.02
C ALA A 214 -17.78 11.55 -3.72
N ALA A 215 -17.75 12.89 -3.70
CA ALA A 215 -17.49 13.66 -2.50
C ALA A 215 -18.60 13.55 -1.45
N LEU A 216 -19.79 13.10 -1.84
CA LEU A 216 -20.94 12.90 -0.95
C LEU A 216 -21.01 11.48 -0.38
N ASP A 217 -20.23 10.56 -0.91
CA ASP A 217 -20.14 9.16 -0.42
C ASP A 217 -19.21 9.06 0.79
N ALA A 218 -19.74 9.38 1.97
CA ALA A 218 -18.97 9.40 3.21
C ALA A 218 -18.34 8.04 3.54
N GLU A 219 -19.05 6.93 3.28
CA GLU A 219 -18.56 5.57 3.51
C GLU A 219 -17.46 5.22 2.51
N GLY A 220 -17.67 5.49 1.24
CA GLY A 220 -16.66 5.26 0.20
C GLY A 220 -15.38 6.06 0.45
N LEU A 221 -15.48 7.34 0.82
CA LEU A 221 -14.31 8.16 1.17
C LEU A 221 -13.61 7.66 2.44
N GLN A 222 -14.35 7.21 3.45
CA GLN A 222 -13.76 6.57 4.63
C GLN A 222 -13.01 5.28 4.23
N THR A 223 -13.58 4.49 3.34
CA THR A 223 -12.97 3.28 2.78
C THR A 223 -11.65 3.61 2.10
N MET A 224 -11.57 4.69 1.33
CA MET A 224 -10.32 5.16 0.70
C MET A 224 -9.25 5.54 1.73
N ARG A 225 -9.63 6.25 2.79
CA ARG A 225 -8.70 6.62 3.87
C ARG A 225 -8.17 5.39 4.60
N THR A 226 -9.04 4.45 4.96
CA THR A 226 -8.63 3.21 5.64
C THR A 226 -7.72 2.33 4.76
N MET A 227 -8.02 2.23 3.48
CA MET A 227 -7.14 1.54 2.53
C MET A 227 -5.75 2.21 2.48
N ALA A 228 -5.70 3.54 2.46
CA ALA A 228 -4.45 4.29 2.45
C ALA A 228 -3.65 4.12 3.74
N ASP A 229 -4.31 4.10 4.91
CA ASP A 229 -3.69 3.82 6.20
C ASP A 229 -3.08 2.40 6.22
N ASN A 230 -3.83 1.41 5.74
CA ASN A 230 -3.35 0.03 5.62
C ASN A 230 -2.17 -0.09 4.65
N MET A 231 -2.21 0.62 3.52
CA MET A 231 -1.11 0.68 2.56
C MET A 231 0.15 1.28 3.19
N ALA A 232 0.01 2.42 3.86
CA ALA A 232 1.13 3.07 4.55
C ALA A 232 1.72 2.20 5.65
N TRP A 233 0.87 1.55 6.46
CA TRP A 233 1.30 0.59 7.47
C TRP A 233 2.10 -0.56 6.86
N MET A 234 1.59 -1.17 5.79
CA MET A 234 2.23 -2.29 5.10
C MET A 234 3.58 -1.87 4.51
N LEU A 235 3.65 -0.73 3.82
CA LEU A 235 4.88 -0.20 3.25
C LEU A 235 5.95 0.05 4.32
N LYS A 236 5.58 0.69 5.43
CA LYS A 236 6.50 0.93 6.55
C LYS A 236 7.00 -0.39 7.17
N ARG A 237 6.17 -1.42 7.24
CA ARG A 237 6.59 -2.75 7.74
C ARG A 237 7.54 -3.44 6.79
N ILE A 238 7.28 -3.41 5.50
CA ILE A 238 8.16 -4.02 4.47
C ILE A 238 9.53 -3.35 4.46
N HIS A 239 9.59 -2.02 4.58
CA HIS A 239 10.85 -1.27 4.46
C HIS A 239 11.62 -1.09 5.78
N ASN A 240 10.94 -1.11 6.93
CA ASN A 240 11.58 -0.82 8.22
C ASN A 240 11.70 -2.03 9.15
N GLY A 241 11.08 -3.15 8.85
CA GLY A 241 10.96 -4.25 9.80
C GLY A 241 11.67 -5.52 9.40
N ASP A 242 11.31 -6.09 8.29
CA ASP A 242 11.88 -7.33 7.79
C ASP A 242 11.96 -7.19 6.26
N PRO A 243 13.19 -7.02 5.73
CA PRO A 243 13.37 -6.78 4.30
C PRO A 243 13.08 -8.03 3.47
N ASP A 244 13.05 -9.19 4.10
CA ASP A 244 12.94 -10.44 3.36
C ASP A 244 11.47 -10.83 3.16
N TYR A 245 10.95 -10.51 1.99
CA TYR A 245 9.77 -11.19 1.47
C TYR A 245 10.00 -12.70 1.51
N PRO A 246 8.97 -13.51 1.82
CA PRO A 246 9.09 -14.96 1.73
C PRO A 246 9.69 -15.36 0.40
N GLN A 247 10.85 -16.02 0.43
CA GLN A 247 11.53 -16.45 -0.78
C GLN A 247 10.64 -17.43 -1.52
N ARG A 248 10.48 -17.22 -2.81
CA ARG A 248 9.80 -18.20 -3.67
C ARG A 248 10.69 -19.38 -3.91
N GLU A 249 10.10 -20.54 -4.15
CA GLU A 249 10.85 -21.63 -4.78
C GLU A 249 11.51 -21.10 -6.05
N ALA A 250 12.80 -21.36 -6.22
CA ALA A 250 13.60 -20.83 -7.32
C ALA A 250 13.05 -21.27 -8.69
N GLU A 251 12.42 -22.44 -8.74
CA GLU A 251 11.84 -22.98 -9.96
C GLU A 251 10.30 -22.98 -9.89
N ARG A 252 9.69 -22.15 -10.71
CA ARG A 252 8.24 -22.16 -10.88
C ARG A 252 7.81 -23.39 -11.66
N LYS A 253 7.04 -24.28 -11.06
CA LYS A 253 6.40 -25.39 -11.78
C LYS A 253 5.26 -24.85 -12.64
N VAL A 254 5.28 -25.22 -13.92
CA VAL A 254 4.24 -24.85 -14.88
C VAL A 254 3.65 -26.13 -15.45
N THR A 255 2.34 -26.27 -15.34
CA THR A 255 1.62 -27.38 -15.96
C THR A 255 1.12 -26.94 -17.34
N ASN A 256 1.52 -27.71 -18.36
CA ASN A 256 0.98 -27.57 -19.70
C ASN A 256 0.12 -28.81 -20.00
N PHE A 257 -1.18 -28.64 -20.11
CA PHE A 257 -2.14 -29.71 -20.37
C PHE A 257 -2.24 -30.09 -21.86
N ILE A 258 -1.68 -29.29 -22.74
CA ILE A 258 -1.61 -29.55 -24.19
C ILE A 258 -0.16 -29.86 -24.51
N LYS A 259 0.09 -31.13 -24.89
CA LYS A 259 1.40 -31.59 -25.36
C LYS A 259 1.47 -31.55 -26.86
#